data_ae897d13fdcdc80995be906cb35f1924
#
_entry.id   ae897d13fdcdc80995be906cb35f1924
#
_cell.length_a   1.000
_cell.length_b   1.000
_cell.length_c   1.000
_cell.angle_alpha   90.00
_cell.angle_beta   90.00
_cell.angle_gamma   90.00
#
_symmetry.space_group_name_H-M   'P 1'
#
loop_
_entity.id
_entity.type
_entity.pdbx_description
1 polymer ?
#
loop_
_entity_poly.entity_id
_entity_poly.type
_entity_poly.pdbx_seq_one_letter_code
_entity_poly.pdbx_strand_id
1 'polypeptide(L)'
;MRVLFVSDVYFPRVNGVSTSIRTFRQDLGTCGVETLLVVPSYVQSGAPSGGGPPPDEPGILRVPSSGVPKDPEDRRMQWGGLNRVLSTIPRGQVDVVHIQTPFIAHYAAARFARRNGVPCVATYHTFFEEYLHHYVPVLPRSIGRYLARSFTRSQCADVQALIAPSDPMRDVLLEYGVSTPIHVLPTGLPADRFNPGIAERFRSEQGIPAGRPLVTYVGRVAHEKNIEFLVKVFVEVRKTVPKAMLVIAGEGPAREPLRQLVARLGLEKDVHFAGYLDRNTGLLDCYAAANVFVFASRTETQGLVLLEAMAQGAPVVSTAELGTRSVLKAGCGALVVEEQLQPFTAAVVQVLQDAALQSDLAERGRTYARTWSSAIMARRLAELYESLRVSPGAERAIA
;
A
#
# COMPACT_ATOMS: atom_id res chain seq x y z
N MET A 1 23.87 8.31 9.97
CA MET A 1 23.41 6.93 10.17
C MET A 1 23.08 6.32 8.82
N ARG A 2 23.44 5.04 8.59
CA ARG A 2 23.12 4.32 7.35
C ARG A 2 22.23 3.12 7.65
N VAL A 3 21.05 3.03 6.99
CA VAL A 3 20.07 1.98 7.18
C VAL A 3 19.95 1.12 5.92
N LEU A 4 20.02 -0.20 6.10
CA LEU A 4 19.84 -1.19 5.04
C LEU A 4 18.38 -1.61 4.97
N PHE A 5 17.66 -1.21 3.93
CA PHE A 5 16.34 -1.74 3.59
C PHE A 5 16.48 -3.01 2.73
N VAL A 6 15.70 -4.05 3.07
CA VAL A 6 15.62 -5.28 2.27
C VAL A 6 14.16 -5.62 2.01
N SER A 7 13.80 -5.80 0.73
CA SER A 7 12.42 -6.06 0.32
C SER A 7 12.35 -7.05 -0.84
N ASP A 8 11.36 -7.95 -0.82
CA ASP A 8 11.03 -8.85 -1.96
C ASP A 8 10.24 -8.14 -3.07
N VAL A 9 9.85 -6.87 -2.87
CA VAL A 9 9.11 -6.08 -3.85
C VAL A 9 9.56 -4.62 -3.85
N TYR A 10 9.69 -4.04 -5.04
CA TYR A 10 9.94 -2.61 -5.26
C TYR A 10 9.57 -2.23 -6.69
N PHE A 11 9.70 -0.96 -7.03
CA PHE A 11 9.47 -0.50 -8.41
C PHE A 11 10.30 -1.29 -9.42
N PRO A 12 9.73 -1.57 -10.62
CA PRO A 12 8.50 -1.03 -11.23
C PRO A 12 7.19 -1.61 -10.69
N ARG A 13 7.21 -2.61 -9.81
CA ARG A 13 6.00 -3.10 -9.16
C ARG A 13 5.39 -2.04 -8.25
N VAL A 14 4.23 -1.50 -8.64
CA VAL A 14 3.51 -0.46 -7.88
C VAL A 14 2.55 -1.12 -6.88
N ASN A 15 2.81 -0.93 -5.59
CA ASN A 15 1.93 -1.32 -4.49
C ASN A 15 2.20 -0.48 -3.23
N GLY A 16 1.45 -0.71 -2.15
CA GLY A 16 1.61 0.00 -0.88
C GLY A 16 3.01 -0.13 -0.28
N VAL A 17 3.65 -1.31 -0.40
CA VAL A 17 5.00 -1.57 0.12
C VAL A 17 6.04 -0.75 -0.65
N SER A 18 6.03 -0.82 -1.99
CA SER A 18 6.95 -0.05 -2.83
C SER A 18 6.81 1.45 -2.60
N THR A 19 5.58 1.92 -2.45
CA THR A 19 5.28 3.34 -2.15
C THR A 19 5.82 3.74 -0.79
N SER A 20 5.58 2.94 0.24
CA SER A 20 6.08 3.18 1.60
C SER A 20 7.60 3.26 1.64
N ILE A 21 8.30 2.29 1.04
CA ILE A 21 9.76 2.26 0.97
C ILE A 21 10.29 3.54 0.32
N ARG A 22 9.75 3.92 -0.84
CA ARG A 22 10.19 5.12 -1.56
C ARG A 22 9.98 6.39 -0.74
N THR A 23 8.79 6.54 -0.15
CA THR A 23 8.44 7.69 0.68
C THR A 23 9.39 7.83 1.86
N PHE A 24 9.61 6.76 2.63
CA PHE A 24 10.53 6.81 3.76
C PHE A 24 11.97 7.07 3.32
N ARG A 25 12.46 6.45 2.24
CA ARG A 25 13.82 6.69 1.75
C ARG A 25 14.06 8.15 1.37
N GLN A 26 13.10 8.78 0.70
CA GLN A 26 13.19 10.19 0.32
C GLN A 26 13.28 11.10 1.54
N ASP A 27 12.39 10.93 2.50
CA ASP A 27 12.30 11.83 3.65
C ASP A 27 13.32 11.53 4.74
N LEU A 28 13.80 10.29 4.89
CA LEU A 28 14.90 9.94 5.78
C LEU A 28 16.21 10.64 5.39
N GLY A 29 16.43 10.88 4.08
CA GLY A 29 17.53 11.67 3.60
C GLY A 29 17.57 13.08 4.20
N THR A 30 16.41 13.72 4.37
CA THR A 30 16.28 15.03 5.01
C THR A 30 16.55 15.00 6.53
N CYS A 31 16.43 13.82 7.14
CA CYS A 31 16.76 13.57 8.56
C CYS A 31 18.22 13.14 8.78
N GLY A 32 19.09 13.21 7.77
CA GLY A 32 20.49 12.78 7.86
C GLY A 32 20.67 11.25 7.91
N VAL A 33 19.68 10.48 7.46
CA VAL A 33 19.72 9.02 7.39
C VAL A 33 19.98 8.60 5.94
N GLU A 34 21.12 8.02 5.68
CA GLU A 34 21.44 7.41 4.38
C GLU A 34 20.80 6.02 4.28
N THR A 35 20.18 5.72 3.14
CA THR A 35 19.51 4.44 2.93
C THR A 35 20.14 3.65 1.79
N LEU A 36 20.47 2.39 2.08
CA LEU A 36 20.81 1.37 1.08
C LEU A 36 19.61 0.42 0.92
N LEU A 37 19.19 0.13 -0.31
CA LEU A 37 18.01 -0.69 -0.60
C LEU A 37 18.39 -1.91 -1.43
N VAL A 38 18.08 -3.11 -0.93
CA VAL A 38 18.26 -4.38 -1.65
C VAL A 38 16.89 -4.94 -2.06
N VAL A 39 16.68 -5.14 -3.37
CA VAL A 39 15.38 -5.49 -3.98
C VAL A 39 15.54 -6.41 -5.19
N PRO A 40 14.46 -7.09 -5.65
CA PRO A 40 14.53 -7.93 -6.84
C PRO A 40 14.79 -7.13 -8.12
N SER A 41 15.48 -7.74 -9.06
CA SER A 41 15.57 -7.29 -10.44
C SER A 41 14.31 -7.71 -11.21
N TYR A 42 13.77 -6.81 -12.00
CA TYR A 42 12.61 -7.07 -12.89
C TYR A 42 13.04 -7.25 -14.35
N VAL A 43 14.34 -7.20 -14.64
CA VAL A 43 14.88 -7.47 -15.99
C VAL A 43 14.81 -8.96 -16.24
N GLN A 44 14.17 -9.39 -17.32
CA GLN A 44 14.26 -10.78 -17.79
C GLN A 44 15.65 -11.00 -18.38
N SER A 45 16.34 -12.06 -17.97
CA SER A 45 17.59 -12.50 -18.60
C SER A 45 17.27 -12.87 -20.05
N GLY A 46 17.72 -12.06 -21.02
CA GLY A 46 17.50 -12.33 -22.46
C GLY A 46 16.54 -11.37 -23.17
N ALA A 47 16.02 -10.31 -22.54
CA ALA A 47 15.29 -9.29 -23.27
C ALA A 47 16.24 -8.46 -24.15
N PRO A 48 15.86 -8.15 -25.42
CA PRO A 48 16.68 -7.29 -26.30
C PRO A 48 16.86 -5.91 -25.67
N SER A 49 18.06 -5.39 -25.76
CA SER A 49 18.50 -4.10 -25.21
C SER A 49 17.78 -2.92 -25.90
N GLY A 50 16.56 -2.60 -25.50
CA GLY A 50 15.79 -1.53 -26.13
C GLY A 50 14.78 -0.82 -25.23
N GLY A 51 14.63 -1.21 -23.96
CA GLY A 51 13.68 -0.63 -23.04
C GLY A 51 13.93 -1.12 -21.61
N GLY A 52 15.18 -0.99 -21.14
CA GLY A 52 15.51 -1.30 -19.76
C GLY A 52 14.76 -0.39 -18.78
N PRO A 53 14.52 -0.85 -17.53
CA PRO A 53 14.00 0.03 -16.50
C PRO A 53 14.89 1.28 -16.42
N PRO A 54 14.36 2.44 -16.03
CA PRO A 54 15.15 3.65 -15.81
C PRO A 54 16.31 3.33 -14.87
N PRO A 55 17.47 4.01 -15.01
CA PRO A 55 18.61 3.78 -14.16
C PRO A 55 18.18 3.86 -12.69
N ASP A 56 18.64 2.91 -11.89
CA ASP A 56 18.27 2.86 -10.47
C ASP A 56 18.76 4.15 -9.77
N GLU A 57 17.93 4.63 -8.86
CA GLU A 57 18.33 5.69 -7.92
C GLU A 57 19.59 5.26 -7.14
N PRO A 58 20.44 6.19 -6.75
CA PRO A 58 21.61 5.88 -5.92
C PRO A 58 21.21 5.08 -4.66
N GLY A 59 22.04 4.09 -4.30
CA GLY A 59 21.81 3.26 -3.13
C GLY A 59 20.82 2.11 -3.34
N ILE A 60 20.45 1.77 -4.59
CA ILE A 60 19.66 0.56 -4.90
C ILE A 60 20.55 -0.56 -5.42
N LEU A 61 20.45 -1.72 -4.80
CA LEU A 61 21.12 -2.96 -5.20
C LEU A 61 20.09 -3.98 -5.69
N ARG A 62 20.16 -4.37 -6.96
CA ARG A 62 19.24 -5.35 -7.56
C ARG A 62 19.75 -6.78 -7.43
N VAL A 63 18.87 -7.68 -7.00
CA VAL A 63 19.12 -9.11 -6.84
C VAL A 63 18.48 -9.89 -7.99
N PRO A 64 19.17 -10.85 -8.62
CA PRO A 64 18.56 -11.74 -9.60
C PRO A 64 17.29 -12.39 -9.05
N SER A 65 16.24 -12.41 -9.86
CA SER A 65 14.92 -12.90 -9.48
C SER A 65 14.25 -13.69 -10.59
N SER A 66 13.26 -14.49 -10.24
CA SER A 66 12.39 -15.22 -11.16
C SER A 66 10.93 -14.82 -10.96
N GLY A 67 10.09 -15.02 -11.98
CA GLY A 67 8.64 -14.81 -11.88
C GLY A 67 7.98 -15.74 -10.86
N VAL A 68 6.88 -15.31 -10.29
CA VAL A 68 6.03 -16.11 -9.40
C VAL A 68 4.91 -16.73 -10.23
N PRO A 69 4.68 -18.06 -10.16
CA PRO A 69 3.53 -18.68 -10.81
C PRO A 69 2.21 -18.04 -10.35
N LYS A 70 1.30 -17.78 -11.29
CA LYS A 70 -0.01 -17.14 -11.07
C LYS A 70 0.00 -15.64 -10.71
N ASP A 71 1.16 -15.02 -10.48
CA ASP A 71 1.28 -13.57 -10.35
C ASP A 71 2.50 -13.07 -11.14
N PRO A 72 2.31 -12.72 -12.43
CA PRO A 72 3.42 -12.36 -13.32
C PRO A 72 4.10 -11.05 -12.95
N GLU A 73 3.47 -10.23 -12.10
CA GLU A 73 4.00 -8.96 -11.64
C GLU A 73 4.91 -9.12 -10.43
N ASP A 74 4.78 -10.21 -9.67
CA ASP A 74 5.62 -10.48 -8.51
C ASP A 74 6.90 -11.23 -8.89
N ARG A 75 7.96 -10.98 -8.16
CA ARG A 75 9.28 -11.58 -8.36
C ARG A 75 9.76 -12.26 -7.08
N ARG A 76 10.37 -13.42 -7.25
CA ARG A 76 11.03 -14.16 -6.17
C ARG A 76 12.55 -14.00 -6.30
N MET A 77 13.19 -13.35 -5.33
CA MET A 77 14.64 -13.25 -5.27
C MET A 77 15.28 -14.64 -5.12
N GLN A 78 16.46 -14.82 -5.70
CA GLN A 78 17.24 -16.02 -5.48
C GLN A 78 18.02 -15.89 -4.17
N TRP A 79 17.89 -16.88 -3.27
CA TRP A 79 18.57 -16.91 -1.97
C TRP A 79 20.08 -16.69 -2.08
N GLY A 80 20.74 -17.43 -2.99
CA GLY A 80 22.18 -17.30 -3.24
C GLY A 80 22.58 -15.93 -3.78
N GLY A 81 21.76 -15.34 -4.67
CA GLY A 81 21.93 -14.01 -5.22
C GLY A 81 21.82 -12.94 -4.14
N LEU A 82 20.80 -13.02 -3.29
CA LEU A 82 20.60 -12.08 -2.20
C LEU A 82 21.75 -12.12 -1.19
N ASN A 83 22.19 -13.32 -0.75
CA ASN A 83 23.32 -13.44 0.17
C ASN A 83 24.62 -12.92 -0.45
N ARG A 84 24.83 -13.12 -1.77
CA ARG A 84 26.00 -12.57 -2.49
C ARG A 84 25.97 -11.03 -2.46
N VAL A 85 24.84 -10.41 -2.78
CA VAL A 85 24.70 -8.94 -2.73
C VAL A 85 24.92 -8.44 -1.30
N LEU A 86 24.30 -9.06 -0.30
CA LEU A 86 24.51 -8.67 1.10
C LEU A 86 25.98 -8.83 1.55
N SER A 87 26.69 -9.82 1.03
CA SER A 87 28.13 -10.02 1.36
C SER A 87 29.05 -8.97 0.74
N THR A 88 28.60 -8.20 -0.26
CA THR A 88 29.39 -7.08 -0.81
C THR A 88 29.35 -5.84 0.09
N ILE A 89 28.44 -5.79 1.06
CA ILE A 89 28.33 -4.67 2.00
C ILE A 89 29.38 -4.88 3.10
N PRO A 90 30.37 -3.98 3.22
CA PRO A 90 31.42 -4.11 4.23
C PRO A 90 30.87 -4.02 5.67
N ARG A 91 31.52 -4.72 6.60
CA ARG A 91 31.17 -4.64 8.02
C ARG A 91 31.34 -3.21 8.54
N GLY A 92 30.42 -2.80 9.40
CA GLY A 92 30.43 -1.44 9.99
C GLY A 92 29.87 -0.34 9.07
N GLN A 93 29.48 -0.67 7.84
CA GLN A 93 28.84 0.31 6.95
C GLN A 93 27.32 0.45 7.12
N VAL A 94 26.70 -0.42 7.89
CA VAL A 94 25.26 -0.40 8.17
C VAL A 94 25.06 -0.29 9.68
N ASP A 95 24.24 0.64 10.10
CA ASP A 95 23.90 0.88 11.51
C ASP A 95 22.63 0.13 11.93
N VAL A 96 21.66 -0.03 11.03
CA VAL A 96 20.37 -0.70 11.26
C VAL A 96 19.94 -1.45 10.02
N VAL A 97 19.34 -2.63 10.18
CA VAL A 97 18.66 -3.38 9.10
C VAL A 97 17.17 -3.20 9.23
N HIS A 98 16.50 -2.82 8.14
CA HIS A 98 15.05 -2.69 8.10
C HIS A 98 14.43 -3.60 7.04
N ILE A 99 13.72 -4.63 7.49
CA ILE A 99 13.02 -5.61 6.68
C ILE A 99 11.65 -5.05 6.29
N GLN A 100 11.31 -5.14 4.98
CA GLN A 100 10.06 -4.61 4.46
C GLN A 100 9.05 -5.69 4.04
N THR A 101 9.52 -6.93 3.87
CA THR A 101 8.68 -8.04 3.42
C THR A 101 9.07 -9.34 4.12
N PRO A 102 8.10 -10.24 4.32
CA PRO A 102 8.26 -11.42 5.18
C PRO A 102 8.78 -12.68 4.47
N PHE A 103 9.24 -12.56 3.23
CA PHE A 103 9.66 -13.72 2.45
C PHE A 103 11.18 -13.93 2.52
N ILE A 104 11.85 -14.10 1.37
CA ILE A 104 13.30 -14.35 1.31
C ILE A 104 14.09 -13.20 1.92
N ALA A 105 13.63 -11.96 1.70
CA ALA A 105 14.23 -10.76 2.28
C ALA A 105 14.34 -10.85 3.80
N HIS A 106 13.31 -11.33 4.48
CA HIS A 106 13.28 -11.42 5.94
C HIS A 106 14.44 -12.26 6.48
N TYR A 107 14.54 -13.50 6.04
CA TYR A 107 15.53 -14.45 6.59
C TYR A 107 16.97 -14.07 6.26
N ALA A 108 17.21 -13.55 5.05
CA ALA A 108 18.54 -13.12 4.65
C ALA A 108 18.98 -11.86 5.40
N ALA A 109 18.08 -10.88 5.56
CA ALA A 109 18.35 -9.64 6.26
C ALA A 109 18.53 -9.86 7.77
N ALA A 110 17.69 -10.65 8.42
CA ALA A 110 17.84 -11.01 9.83
C ALA A 110 19.18 -11.76 10.10
N ARG A 111 19.55 -12.67 9.20
CA ARG A 111 20.86 -13.34 9.26
C ARG A 111 22.04 -12.36 9.08
N PHE A 112 21.90 -11.41 8.14
CA PHE A 112 22.90 -10.37 7.93
C PHE A 112 23.06 -9.49 9.18
N ALA A 113 21.94 -9.03 9.78
CA ALA A 113 21.93 -8.22 10.98
C ALA A 113 22.64 -8.93 12.14
N ARG A 114 22.28 -10.19 12.43
CA ARG A 114 22.93 -11.01 13.47
C ARG A 114 24.44 -11.17 13.25
N ARG A 115 24.87 -11.43 12.01
CA ARG A 115 26.31 -11.60 11.70
C ARG A 115 27.15 -10.33 11.83
N ASN A 116 26.50 -9.18 11.66
CA ASN A 116 27.17 -7.88 11.75
C ASN A 116 26.97 -7.21 13.12
N GLY A 117 26.18 -7.80 14.03
CA GLY A 117 25.92 -7.24 15.36
C GLY A 117 25.12 -5.93 15.30
N VAL A 118 24.27 -5.75 14.28
CA VAL A 118 23.45 -4.54 14.12
C VAL A 118 21.98 -4.81 14.40
N PRO A 119 21.23 -3.84 14.97
CA PRO A 119 19.80 -4.01 15.23
C PRO A 119 19.00 -4.21 13.95
N CYS A 120 17.92 -4.98 14.07
CA CYS A 120 17.02 -5.32 13.00
C CYS A 120 15.59 -4.91 13.35
N VAL A 121 14.94 -4.24 12.41
CA VAL A 121 13.53 -3.79 12.49
C VAL A 121 12.76 -4.41 11.33
N ALA A 122 11.48 -4.70 11.50
CA ALA A 122 10.60 -5.11 10.39
C ALA A 122 9.32 -4.28 10.35
N THR A 123 8.90 -3.86 9.15
CA THR A 123 7.56 -3.30 8.95
C THR A 123 6.60 -4.38 8.50
N TYR A 124 5.48 -4.48 9.18
CA TYR A 124 4.44 -5.46 8.89
C TYR A 124 3.40 -4.89 7.92
N HIS A 125 3.68 -5.03 6.62
CA HIS A 125 2.83 -4.49 5.56
C HIS A 125 1.68 -5.40 5.13
N THR A 126 1.72 -6.70 5.45
CA THR A 126 0.81 -7.70 4.87
C THR A 126 0.01 -8.43 5.95
N PHE A 127 -1.31 -8.42 5.81
CA PHE A 127 -2.20 -9.20 6.66
C PHE A 127 -2.25 -10.66 6.16
N PHE A 128 -1.33 -11.49 6.68
CA PHE A 128 -1.09 -12.86 6.19
C PHE A 128 -2.28 -13.80 6.30
N GLU A 129 -3.09 -13.67 7.33
CA GLU A 129 -4.23 -14.57 7.57
C GLU A 129 -5.20 -14.54 6.40
N GLU A 130 -5.52 -13.33 5.91
CA GLU A 130 -6.43 -13.15 4.78
C GLU A 130 -5.75 -13.51 3.45
N TYR A 131 -4.47 -13.17 3.32
CA TYR A 131 -3.68 -13.48 2.11
C TYR A 131 -3.60 -14.99 1.87
N LEU A 132 -3.32 -15.78 2.91
CA LEU A 132 -3.20 -17.23 2.80
C LEU A 132 -4.52 -17.88 2.36
N HIS A 133 -5.66 -17.40 2.83
CA HIS A 133 -6.97 -17.94 2.47
C HIS A 133 -7.31 -17.74 0.98
N HIS A 134 -6.91 -16.60 0.40
CA HIS A 134 -7.15 -16.35 -1.03
C HIS A 134 -6.26 -17.18 -1.96
N TYR A 135 -5.03 -17.49 -1.55
CA TYR A 135 -4.07 -18.22 -2.39
C TYR A 135 -4.07 -19.73 -2.20
N VAL A 136 -4.58 -20.21 -1.04
CA VAL A 136 -4.68 -21.64 -0.72
C VAL A 136 -6.11 -21.99 -0.25
N PRO A 137 -7.11 -21.91 -1.13
CA PRO A 137 -8.53 -22.05 -0.75
C PRO A 137 -8.90 -23.46 -0.24
N VAL A 138 -8.06 -24.46 -0.52
CA VAL A 138 -8.26 -25.86 -0.09
C VAL A 138 -7.93 -26.04 1.41
N LEU A 139 -7.20 -25.11 2.02
CA LEU A 139 -6.80 -25.20 3.42
C LEU A 139 -7.95 -24.81 4.35
N PRO A 140 -8.36 -25.67 5.32
CA PRO A 140 -9.36 -25.27 6.32
C PRO A 140 -8.97 -23.96 7.00
N ARG A 141 -9.94 -23.03 7.15
CA ARG A 141 -9.69 -21.69 7.70
C ARG A 141 -8.98 -21.71 9.07
N SER A 142 -9.33 -22.65 9.95
CA SER A 142 -8.72 -22.80 11.28
C SER A 142 -7.23 -23.16 11.19
N ILE A 143 -6.87 -24.06 10.28
CA ILE A 143 -5.47 -24.51 10.09
C ILE A 143 -4.68 -23.37 9.43
N GLY A 144 -5.22 -22.73 8.39
CA GLY A 144 -4.60 -21.59 7.73
C GLY A 144 -4.32 -20.45 8.72
N ARG A 145 -5.27 -20.14 9.58
CA ARG A 145 -5.13 -19.15 10.65
C ARG A 145 -4.03 -19.50 11.63
N TYR A 146 -4.00 -20.75 12.12
CA TYR A 146 -2.96 -21.20 13.03
C TYR A 146 -1.56 -21.11 12.41
N LEU A 147 -1.41 -21.55 11.16
CA LEU A 147 -0.13 -21.47 10.42
C LEU A 147 0.30 -20.03 10.19
N ALA A 148 -0.61 -19.14 9.76
CA ALA A 148 -0.31 -17.73 9.56
C ALA A 148 0.14 -17.05 10.85
N ARG A 149 -0.54 -17.31 11.98
CA ARG A 149 -0.18 -16.79 13.30
C ARG A 149 1.16 -17.31 13.80
N SER A 150 1.42 -18.61 13.65
CA SER A 150 2.69 -19.22 14.05
C SER A 150 3.86 -18.68 13.23
N PHE A 151 3.66 -18.57 11.91
CA PHE A 151 4.64 -17.99 10.98
C PHE A 151 4.94 -16.52 11.34
N THR A 152 3.90 -15.71 11.54
CA THR A 152 4.05 -14.30 11.94
C THR A 152 4.82 -14.16 13.25
N ARG A 153 4.47 -14.94 14.29
CA ARG A 153 5.19 -14.90 15.57
C ARG A 153 6.66 -15.24 15.42
N SER A 154 6.97 -16.30 14.65
CA SER A 154 8.36 -16.71 14.42
C SER A 154 9.17 -15.60 13.77
N GLN A 155 8.63 -14.95 12.74
CA GLN A 155 9.31 -13.86 12.07
C GLN A 155 9.46 -12.61 12.95
N CYS A 156 8.41 -12.28 13.71
CA CYS A 156 8.46 -11.15 14.63
C CYS A 156 9.51 -11.34 15.73
N ALA A 157 9.79 -12.57 16.14
CA ALA A 157 10.82 -12.90 17.13
C ALA A 157 12.26 -12.74 16.59
N ASP A 158 12.46 -12.67 15.29
CA ASP A 158 13.78 -12.50 14.65
C ASP A 158 14.31 -11.06 14.71
N VAL A 159 13.50 -10.09 15.15
CA VAL A 159 13.82 -8.66 15.10
C VAL A 159 13.67 -7.99 16.48
N GLN A 160 14.36 -6.84 16.67
CA GLN A 160 14.32 -6.10 17.92
C GLN A 160 13.11 -5.18 18.05
N ALA A 161 12.54 -4.73 16.94
CA ALA A 161 11.33 -3.92 16.92
C ALA A 161 10.50 -4.19 15.67
N LEU A 162 9.19 -4.00 15.81
CA LEU A 162 8.23 -4.06 14.72
C LEU A 162 7.60 -2.70 14.48
N ILE A 163 7.31 -2.41 13.23
CA ILE A 163 6.53 -1.27 12.81
C ILE A 163 5.20 -1.78 12.28
N ALA A 164 4.10 -1.36 12.91
CA ALA A 164 2.75 -1.54 12.41
C ALA A 164 2.26 -0.26 11.72
N PRO A 165 1.66 -0.33 10.52
CA PRO A 165 1.21 0.86 9.79
C PRO A 165 -0.07 1.49 10.38
N SER A 166 -0.69 0.85 11.37
CA SER A 166 -1.92 1.32 12.01
C SER A 166 -2.14 0.66 13.38
N ASP A 167 -2.95 1.30 14.25
CA ASP A 167 -3.34 0.71 15.54
C ASP A 167 -4.04 -0.65 15.40
N PRO A 168 -5.03 -0.83 14.49
CA PRO A 168 -5.65 -2.13 14.31
C PRO A 168 -4.66 -3.21 13.88
N MET A 169 -3.64 -2.87 13.10
CA MET A 169 -2.60 -3.85 12.73
C MET A 169 -1.70 -4.23 13.92
N ARG A 170 -1.36 -3.26 14.79
CA ARG A 170 -0.69 -3.56 16.07
C ARG A 170 -1.54 -4.52 16.91
N ASP A 171 -2.84 -4.24 17.05
CA ASP A 171 -3.74 -5.04 17.88
C ASP A 171 -3.85 -6.47 17.36
N VAL A 172 -3.92 -6.67 16.03
CA VAL A 172 -3.85 -8.00 15.41
C VAL A 172 -2.54 -8.73 15.75
N LEU A 173 -1.41 -8.05 15.71
CA LEU A 173 -0.12 -8.67 16.07
C LEU A 173 -0.07 -9.07 17.57
N LEU A 174 -0.64 -8.24 18.45
CA LEU A 174 -0.77 -8.57 19.87
C LEU A 174 -1.70 -9.77 20.10
N GLU A 175 -2.84 -9.85 19.39
CA GLU A 175 -3.73 -11.01 19.41
C GLU A 175 -3.05 -12.29 18.90
N TYR A 176 -2.09 -12.17 17.99
CA TYR A 176 -1.27 -13.30 17.54
C TYR A 176 -0.26 -13.76 18.59
N GLY A 177 -0.10 -13.02 19.70
CA GLY A 177 0.86 -13.30 20.75
C GLY A 177 2.29 -12.89 20.41
N VAL A 178 2.44 -11.85 19.60
CA VAL A 178 3.75 -11.23 19.32
C VAL A 178 4.21 -10.47 20.55
N SER A 179 5.41 -10.78 21.04
CA SER A 179 6.02 -10.16 22.23
C SER A 179 7.07 -9.08 21.89
N THR A 180 7.55 -9.05 20.63
CA THR A 180 8.48 -8.03 20.17
C THR A 180 7.83 -6.65 20.26
N PRO A 181 8.55 -5.60 20.73
CA PRO A 181 8.01 -4.23 20.80
C PRO A 181 7.43 -3.76 19.45
N ILE A 182 6.20 -3.24 19.47
CA ILE A 182 5.49 -2.80 18.27
C ILE A 182 5.30 -1.28 18.33
N HIS A 183 5.82 -0.58 17.31
CA HIS A 183 5.67 0.85 17.12
C HIS A 183 4.65 1.14 16.02
N VAL A 184 3.61 1.93 16.31
CA VAL A 184 2.66 2.37 15.29
C VAL A 184 3.25 3.56 14.54
N LEU A 185 3.63 3.31 13.28
CA LEU A 185 4.25 4.31 12.44
C LEU A 185 3.72 4.16 11.01
N PRO A 186 2.67 4.92 10.67
CA PRO A 186 2.08 4.88 9.33
C PRO A 186 3.00 5.49 8.28
N THR A 187 2.81 5.11 7.03
CA THR A 187 3.38 5.83 5.89
C THR A 187 2.62 7.15 5.72
N GLY A 188 3.33 8.26 5.71
CA GLY A 188 2.74 9.55 5.44
C GLY A 188 2.59 9.85 3.95
N LEU A 189 1.91 10.94 3.62
CA LEU A 189 1.83 11.46 2.26
C LEU A 189 3.04 12.37 1.98
N PRO A 190 3.81 12.13 0.92
CA PRO A 190 4.87 13.03 0.47
C PRO A 190 4.28 14.33 -0.08
N ALA A 191 5.08 15.40 -0.05
CA ALA A 191 4.64 16.75 -0.39
C ALA A 191 4.05 16.87 -1.81
N ASP A 192 4.56 16.09 -2.76
CA ASP A 192 4.09 16.05 -4.14
C ASP A 192 2.64 15.55 -4.30
N ARG A 193 2.11 14.79 -3.32
CA ARG A 193 0.71 14.33 -3.32
C ARG A 193 -0.29 15.46 -3.09
N PHE A 194 0.18 16.60 -2.58
CA PHE A 194 -0.65 17.80 -2.39
C PHE A 194 -0.62 18.75 -3.60
N ASN A 195 0.19 18.46 -4.63
CA ASN A 195 0.13 19.20 -5.89
C ASN A 195 -1.24 18.99 -6.52
N PRO A 196 -1.91 20.04 -7.02
CA PRO A 196 -3.25 19.91 -7.57
C PRO A 196 -3.25 19.09 -8.86
N GLY A 197 -4.11 18.09 -8.94
CA GLY A 197 -4.42 17.36 -10.17
C GLY A 197 -5.33 18.19 -11.08
N ILE A 198 -5.35 17.85 -12.37
CA ILE A 198 -6.13 18.54 -13.40
C ILE A 198 -7.24 17.60 -13.89
N ALA A 199 -8.46 17.78 -13.36
CA ALA A 199 -9.62 16.94 -13.64
C ALA A 199 -9.94 16.84 -15.14
N GLU A 200 -9.85 17.96 -15.85
CA GLU A 200 -10.15 18.04 -17.29
C GLU A 200 -9.14 17.25 -18.11
N ARG A 201 -7.86 17.20 -17.69
CA ARG A 201 -6.83 16.41 -18.36
C ARG A 201 -7.16 14.93 -18.27
N PHE A 202 -7.48 14.44 -17.06
CA PHE A 202 -7.89 13.05 -16.89
C PHE A 202 -9.10 12.68 -17.75
N ARG A 203 -10.14 13.52 -17.72
CA ARG A 203 -11.35 13.29 -18.54
C ARG A 203 -11.04 13.22 -20.03
N SER A 204 -10.24 14.15 -20.53
CA SER A 204 -9.84 14.21 -21.94
C SER A 204 -9.04 12.98 -22.36
N GLU A 205 -8.01 12.60 -21.57
CA GLU A 205 -7.15 11.46 -21.86
C GLU A 205 -7.89 10.12 -21.81
N GLN A 206 -8.90 10.00 -20.93
CA GLN A 206 -9.71 8.81 -20.78
C GLN A 206 -10.99 8.80 -21.63
N GLY A 207 -11.21 9.83 -22.46
CA GLY A 207 -12.41 9.94 -23.31
C GLY A 207 -13.72 10.07 -22.51
N ILE A 208 -13.66 10.62 -21.29
CA ILE A 208 -14.82 10.78 -20.42
C ILE A 208 -15.51 12.12 -20.70
N PRO A 209 -16.83 12.14 -21.03
CA PRO A 209 -17.55 13.37 -21.30
C PRO A 209 -17.49 14.37 -20.15
N ALA A 210 -17.37 15.66 -20.49
CA ALA A 210 -17.42 16.76 -19.54
C ALA A 210 -18.75 16.72 -18.75
N GLY A 211 -18.69 17.05 -17.45
CA GLY A 211 -19.86 17.11 -16.59
C GLY A 211 -20.47 15.76 -16.21
N ARG A 212 -19.95 14.63 -16.68
CA ARG A 212 -20.41 13.30 -16.24
C ARG A 212 -19.95 13.05 -14.79
N PRO A 213 -20.86 12.75 -13.82
CA PRO A 213 -20.45 12.48 -12.44
C PRO A 213 -19.58 11.22 -12.34
N LEU A 214 -18.44 11.30 -11.65
CA LEU A 214 -17.50 10.18 -11.49
C LEU A 214 -17.53 9.62 -10.08
N VAL A 215 -17.85 8.34 -10.00
CA VAL A 215 -17.60 7.47 -8.84
C VAL A 215 -16.26 6.79 -9.09
N THR A 216 -15.25 7.02 -8.27
CA THR A 216 -13.88 6.60 -8.57
C THR A 216 -13.35 5.64 -7.52
N TYR A 217 -12.74 4.55 -7.97
CA TYR A 217 -11.93 3.63 -7.18
C TYR A 217 -10.49 3.65 -7.70
N VAL A 218 -9.53 3.68 -6.81
CA VAL A 218 -8.10 3.55 -7.12
C VAL A 218 -7.48 2.46 -6.23
N GLY A 219 -6.74 1.57 -6.83
CA GLY A 219 -6.01 0.52 -6.11
C GLY A 219 -5.74 -0.72 -6.95
N ARG A 220 -5.02 -1.69 -6.37
CA ARG A 220 -4.84 -3.00 -7.01
C ARG A 220 -6.21 -3.63 -7.28
N VAL A 221 -6.43 -4.11 -8.50
CA VAL A 221 -7.67 -4.80 -8.88
C VAL A 221 -7.56 -6.27 -8.48
N ALA A 222 -7.85 -6.56 -7.22
CA ALA A 222 -7.71 -7.89 -6.63
C ALA A 222 -8.96 -8.24 -5.80
N HIS A 223 -9.20 -9.55 -5.59
CA HIS A 223 -10.43 -10.03 -4.94
C HIS A 223 -10.60 -9.51 -3.51
N GLU A 224 -9.50 -9.39 -2.76
CA GLU A 224 -9.49 -8.88 -1.40
C GLU A 224 -9.86 -7.39 -1.28
N LYS A 225 -9.87 -6.65 -2.40
CA LYS A 225 -10.25 -5.22 -2.44
C LYS A 225 -11.75 -5.00 -2.56
N ASN A 226 -12.54 -6.07 -2.69
CA ASN A 226 -14.00 -6.04 -2.66
C ASN A 226 -14.64 -5.10 -3.72
N ILE A 227 -14.00 -5.00 -4.89
CA ILE A 227 -14.46 -4.11 -5.98
C ILE A 227 -15.80 -4.63 -6.55
N GLU A 228 -16.05 -5.93 -6.50
CA GLU A 228 -17.33 -6.51 -6.89
C GLU A 228 -18.51 -5.89 -6.12
N PHE A 229 -18.35 -5.64 -4.82
CA PHE A 229 -19.35 -4.94 -4.01
C PHE A 229 -19.58 -3.51 -4.53
N LEU A 230 -18.50 -2.77 -4.86
CA LEU A 230 -18.60 -1.41 -5.41
C LEU A 230 -19.30 -1.39 -6.77
N VAL A 231 -19.12 -2.40 -7.62
CA VAL A 231 -19.87 -2.54 -8.88
C VAL A 231 -21.36 -2.78 -8.60
N LYS A 232 -21.71 -3.60 -7.60
CA LYS A 232 -23.11 -3.81 -7.19
C LYS A 232 -23.73 -2.53 -6.62
N VAL A 233 -23.00 -1.78 -5.80
CA VAL A 233 -23.40 -0.44 -5.33
C VAL A 233 -23.67 0.49 -6.51
N PHE A 234 -22.79 0.48 -7.51
CA PHE A 234 -22.91 1.34 -8.67
C PHE A 234 -24.14 1.04 -9.53
N VAL A 235 -24.59 -0.24 -9.61
CA VAL A 235 -25.88 -0.59 -10.23
C VAL A 235 -27.03 0.20 -9.58
N GLU A 236 -27.06 0.25 -8.24
CA GLU A 236 -28.09 0.97 -7.50
C GLU A 236 -27.98 2.49 -7.64
N VAL A 237 -26.73 3.01 -7.57
CA VAL A 237 -26.44 4.46 -7.78
C VAL A 237 -27.02 4.93 -9.13
N ARG A 238 -26.85 4.16 -10.19
CA ARG A 238 -27.35 4.52 -11.53
C ARG A 238 -28.86 4.64 -11.63
N LYS A 239 -29.63 3.96 -10.78
CA LYS A 239 -31.10 4.13 -10.75
C LYS A 239 -31.51 5.56 -10.39
N THR A 240 -30.69 6.24 -9.54
CA THR A 240 -30.95 7.60 -9.07
C THR A 240 -30.13 8.64 -9.84
N VAL A 241 -28.90 8.29 -10.24
CA VAL A 241 -27.98 9.14 -11.00
C VAL A 241 -27.60 8.45 -12.33
N PRO A 242 -28.49 8.42 -13.33
CA PRO A 242 -28.29 7.62 -14.56
C PRO A 242 -27.07 8.02 -15.39
N LYS A 243 -26.61 9.27 -15.23
CA LYS A 243 -25.43 9.78 -15.95
C LYS A 243 -24.10 9.46 -15.26
N ALA A 244 -24.11 8.87 -14.06
CA ALA A 244 -22.87 8.53 -13.34
C ALA A 244 -22.02 7.54 -14.14
N MET A 245 -20.70 7.60 -13.92
CA MET A 245 -19.73 6.63 -14.42
C MET A 245 -18.88 6.13 -13.25
N LEU A 246 -18.64 4.81 -13.19
CA LEU A 246 -17.66 4.23 -12.29
C LEU A 246 -16.30 4.14 -12.99
N VAL A 247 -15.28 4.75 -12.41
CA VAL A 247 -13.89 4.64 -12.85
C VAL A 247 -13.15 3.70 -11.92
N ILE A 248 -12.51 2.67 -12.47
CA ILE A 248 -11.66 1.72 -11.75
C ILE A 248 -10.24 1.91 -12.27
N ALA A 249 -9.38 2.55 -11.46
CA ALA A 249 -7.98 2.78 -11.79
C ALA A 249 -7.07 1.79 -11.05
N GLY A 250 -6.23 1.11 -11.81
CA GLY A 250 -5.30 0.08 -11.35
C GLY A 250 -5.39 -1.20 -12.17
N GLU A 251 -4.51 -2.13 -11.86
CA GLU A 251 -4.42 -3.44 -12.51
C GLU A 251 -4.41 -4.55 -11.45
N GLY A 252 -4.64 -5.79 -11.88
CA GLY A 252 -4.53 -6.95 -11.01
C GLY A 252 -5.40 -8.15 -11.44
N PRO A 253 -5.28 -9.26 -10.72
CA PRO A 253 -5.85 -10.55 -11.11
C PRO A 253 -7.39 -10.58 -11.17
N ALA A 254 -8.08 -9.66 -10.49
CA ALA A 254 -9.55 -9.59 -10.53
C ALA A 254 -10.11 -8.74 -11.71
N ARG A 255 -9.25 -8.14 -12.55
CA ARG A 255 -9.71 -7.26 -13.65
C ARG A 255 -10.62 -7.99 -14.62
N GLU A 256 -10.22 -9.15 -15.11
CA GLU A 256 -11.01 -9.90 -16.08
C GLU A 256 -12.34 -10.42 -15.50
N PRO A 257 -12.37 -11.03 -14.30
CA PRO A 257 -13.62 -11.36 -13.62
C PRO A 257 -14.57 -10.15 -13.44
N LEU A 258 -14.04 -8.97 -13.10
CA LEU A 258 -14.84 -7.76 -12.96
C LEU A 258 -15.39 -7.26 -14.29
N ARG A 259 -14.63 -7.33 -15.38
CA ARG A 259 -15.12 -7.00 -16.73
C ARG A 259 -16.28 -7.89 -17.14
N GLN A 260 -16.19 -9.20 -16.87
CA GLN A 260 -17.26 -10.14 -17.12
C GLN A 260 -18.50 -9.84 -16.26
N LEU A 261 -18.31 -9.43 -15.00
CA LEU A 261 -19.41 -8.99 -14.16
C LEU A 261 -20.09 -7.73 -14.73
N VAL A 262 -19.31 -6.73 -15.11
CA VAL A 262 -19.78 -5.48 -15.72
C VAL A 262 -20.60 -5.77 -16.98
N ALA A 263 -20.13 -6.67 -17.86
CA ALA A 263 -20.85 -7.08 -19.06
C ALA A 263 -22.16 -7.79 -18.74
N ARG A 264 -22.15 -8.75 -17.78
CA ARG A 264 -23.39 -9.42 -17.34
C ARG A 264 -24.44 -8.46 -16.78
N LEU A 265 -24.00 -7.33 -16.21
CA LEU A 265 -24.87 -6.30 -15.65
C LEU A 265 -25.28 -5.22 -16.68
N GLY A 266 -24.77 -5.29 -17.91
CA GLY A 266 -25.05 -4.32 -18.98
C GLY A 266 -24.46 -2.92 -18.70
N LEU A 267 -23.29 -2.86 -18.02
CA LEU A 267 -22.68 -1.62 -17.57
C LEU A 267 -21.43 -1.21 -18.36
N GLU A 268 -21.15 -1.82 -19.54
CA GLU A 268 -19.91 -1.60 -20.28
C GLU A 268 -19.69 -0.14 -20.70
N LYS A 269 -20.77 0.62 -20.88
CA LYS A 269 -20.73 2.05 -21.23
C LYS A 269 -20.56 2.98 -20.02
N ASP A 270 -20.71 2.43 -18.83
CA ASP A 270 -20.81 3.19 -17.56
C ASP A 270 -19.74 2.83 -16.55
N VAL A 271 -18.96 1.78 -16.81
CA VAL A 271 -17.79 1.40 -16.02
C VAL A 271 -16.55 1.50 -16.90
N HIS A 272 -15.62 2.36 -16.49
CA HIS A 272 -14.36 2.61 -17.18
C HIS A 272 -13.18 2.03 -16.40
N PHE A 273 -12.40 1.17 -17.04
CA PHE A 273 -11.17 0.60 -16.50
C PHE A 273 -9.97 1.41 -17.00
N ALA A 274 -9.50 2.34 -16.21
CA ALA A 274 -8.42 3.26 -16.58
C ALA A 274 -7.03 2.61 -16.61
N GLY A 275 -6.87 1.40 -16.02
CA GLY A 275 -5.57 0.75 -15.96
C GLY A 275 -4.59 1.45 -15.00
N TYR A 276 -3.29 1.20 -15.17
CA TYR A 276 -2.26 1.93 -14.42
C TYR A 276 -2.18 3.39 -14.87
N LEU A 277 -2.16 4.28 -13.89
CA LEU A 277 -1.97 5.71 -14.08
C LEU A 277 -0.58 6.12 -13.59
N ASP A 278 0.04 7.07 -14.29
CA ASP A 278 1.28 7.70 -13.81
C ASP A 278 1.05 8.34 -12.43
N ARG A 279 1.94 8.04 -11.49
CA ARG A 279 1.75 8.49 -10.11
C ARG A 279 1.95 9.99 -9.91
N ASN A 280 2.70 10.65 -10.78
CA ASN A 280 3.04 12.06 -10.59
C ASN A 280 2.01 13.00 -11.21
N THR A 281 1.27 12.53 -12.22
CA THR A 281 0.28 13.31 -12.94
C THR A 281 -1.06 12.60 -13.05
N GLY A 282 -1.18 11.55 -13.83
CA GLY A 282 -2.45 10.89 -14.14
C GLY A 282 -3.23 10.40 -12.91
N LEU A 283 -2.54 9.96 -11.86
CA LEU A 283 -3.18 9.54 -10.61
C LEU A 283 -3.77 10.73 -9.84
N LEU A 284 -3.05 11.85 -9.76
CA LEU A 284 -3.55 13.07 -9.12
C LEU A 284 -4.76 13.62 -9.88
N ASP A 285 -4.69 13.60 -11.20
CA ASP A 285 -5.77 14.03 -12.10
C ASP A 285 -7.02 13.15 -11.93
N CYS A 286 -6.83 11.84 -11.79
CA CYS A 286 -7.90 10.89 -11.52
C CYS A 286 -8.63 11.21 -10.21
N TYR A 287 -7.89 11.43 -9.12
CA TYR A 287 -8.49 11.84 -7.85
C TYR A 287 -9.18 13.20 -7.95
N ALA A 288 -8.55 14.19 -8.61
CA ALA A 288 -9.14 15.51 -8.79
C ALA A 288 -10.42 15.49 -9.64
N ALA A 289 -10.55 14.53 -10.56
CA ALA A 289 -11.74 14.36 -11.40
C ALA A 289 -12.90 13.65 -10.67
N ALA A 290 -12.64 13.01 -9.51
CA ALA A 290 -13.63 12.25 -8.77
C ALA A 290 -14.67 13.16 -8.10
N ASN A 291 -15.95 12.94 -8.38
CA ASN A 291 -17.04 13.55 -7.61
C ASN A 291 -17.26 12.84 -6.27
N VAL A 292 -16.95 11.54 -6.22
CA VAL A 292 -16.87 10.73 -5.01
C VAL A 292 -15.85 9.62 -5.19
N PHE A 293 -14.99 9.42 -4.21
CA PHE A 293 -14.09 8.30 -4.11
C PHE A 293 -14.71 7.20 -3.25
N VAL A 294 -14.80 5.98 -3.78
CA VAL A 294 -15.43 4.84 -3.10
C VAL A 294 -14.41 3.76 -2.77
N PHE A 295 -14.50 3.22 -1.54
CA PHE A 295 -13.56 2.22 -1.08
C PHE A 295 -14.21 1.24 -0.10
N ALA A 296 -14.01 -0.08 -0.29
CA ALA A 296 -14.63 -1.11 0.53
C ALA A 296 -13.69 -2.31 0.81
N SER A 297 -12.37 -2.08 0.80
CA SER A 297 -11.38 -3.12 1.07
C SER A 297 -11.43 -3.57 2.53
N ARG A 298 -11.40 -4.88 2.75
CA ARG A 298 -11.39 -5.48 4.10
C ARG A 298 -9.99 -5.74 4.64
N THR A 299 -8.96 -5.61 3.81
CA THR A 299 -7.59 -6.08 4.11
C THR A 299 -6.53 -4.99 4.08
N GLU A 300 -6.95 -3.72 4.07
CA GLU A 300 -6.00 -2.62 4.08
C GLU A 300 -5.27 -2.53 5.42
N THR A 301 -3.96 -2.51 5.37
CA THR A 301 -3.13 -2.31 6.56
C THR A 301 -3.06 -0.85 6.99
N GLN A 302 -3.26 0.09 6.05
CA GLN A 302 -3.32 1.53 6.32
C GLN A 302 -4.40 2.25 5.48
N GLY A 303 -4.39 2.13 4.15
CA GLY A 303 -5.34 2.81 3.25
C GLY A 303 -4.82 4.16 2.73
N LEU A 304 -3.58 4.23 2.27
CA LEU A 304 -2.98 5.45 1.71
C LEU A 304 -3.81 6.10 0.60
N VAL A 305 -4.50 5.30 -0.22
CA VAL A 305 -5.35 5.80 -1.32
C VAL A 305 -6.48 6.70 -0.83
N LEU A 306 -6.97 6.50 0.41
CA LEU A 306 -7.97 7.36 1.03
C LEU A 306 -7.39 8.75 1.31
N LEU A 307 -6.18 8.80 1.84
CA LEU A 307 -5.48 10.06 2.12
C LEU A 307 -5.09 10.77 0.81
N GLU A 308 -4.66 10.02 -0.22
CA GLU A 308 -4.38 10.58 -1.55
C GLU A 308 -5.64 11.20 -2.18
N ALA A 309 -6.79 10.52 -2.10
CA ALA A 309 -8.07 11.04 -2.57
C ALA A 309 -8.47 12.32 -1.81
N MET A 310 -8.38 12.31 -0.48
CA MET A 310 -8.65 13.47 0.37
C MET A 310 -7.72 14.64 0.06
N ALA A 311 -6.42 14.39 -0.16
CA ALA A 311 -5.45 15.44 -0.51
C ALA A 311 -5.82 16.17 -1.80
N GLN A 312 -6.40 15.47 -2.76
CA GLN A 312 -6.91 16.03 -4.01
C GLN A 312 -8.34 16.61 -3.88
N GLY A 313 -8.97 16.46 -2.69
CA GLY A 313 -10.30 16.97 -2.40
C GLY A 313 -11.42 16.10 -3.00
N ALA A 314 -11.17 14.83 -3.28
CA ALA A 314 -12.23 13.88 -3.58
C ALA A 314 -12.98 13.52 -2.29
N PRO A 315 -14.31 13.75 -2.19
CA PRO A 315 -15.11 13.27 -1.08
C PRO A 315 -15.05 11.75 -1.00
N VAL A 316 -14.86 11.19 0.18
CA VAL A 316 -14.69 9.75 0.37
C VAL A 316 -15.95 9.12 0.95
N VAL A 317 -16.41 8.02 0.34
CA VAL A 317 -17.39 7.09 0.93
C VAL A 317 -16.73 5.73 1.07
N SER A 318 -16.63 5.24 2.29
CA SER A 318 -15.87 4.02 2.57
C SER A 318 -16.43 3.22 3.75
N THR A 319 -16.16 1.92 3.74
CA THR A 319 -16.18 1.13 4.98
C THR A 319 -14.91 1.41 5.79
N ALA A 320 -14.99 1.27 7.11
CA ALA A 320 -13.82 1.42 7.99
C ALA A 320 -13.41 0.05 8.54
N GLU A 321 -12.62 -0.69 7.76
CA GLU A 321 -12.13 -2.00 8.14
C GLU A 321 -10.62 -2.02 8.31
N LEU A 322 -10.15 -2.76 9.32
CA LEU A 322 -8.73 -2.93 9.64
C LEU A 322 -7.99 -1.57 9.68
N GLY A 323 -6.91 -1.41 8.92
CA GLY A 323 -6.07 -0.21 8.92
C GLY A 323 -6.77 1.07 8.48
N THR A 324 -7.84 0.98 7.67
CA THR A 324 -8.62 2.16 7.28
C THR A 324 -9.31 2.83 8.45
N ARG A 325 -9.57 2.12 9.56
CA ARG A 325 -10.10 2.72 10.82
C ARG A 325 -9.18 3.79 11.39
N SER A 326 -7.88 3.68 11.18
CA SER A 326 -6.91 4.69 11.66
C SER A 326 -6.95 5.96 10.82
N VAL A 327 -7.34 5.87 9.55
CA VAL A 327 -7.48 6.99 8.62
C VAL A 327 -8.86 7.62 8.72
N LEU A 328 -9.91 6.80 8.74
CA LEU A 328 -11.31 7.24 8.68
C LEU A 328 -11.85 7.59 10.06
N LYS A 329 -11.38 8.70 10.63
CA LYS A 329 -11.86 9.22 11.91
C LYS A 329 -13.00 10.22 11.71
N ALA A 330 -13.78 10.46 12.74
CA ALA A 330 -14.84 11.47 12.73
C ALA A 330 -14.28 12.84 12.26
N GLY A 331 -14.95 13.47 11.33
CA GLY A 331 -14.57 14.77 10.81
C GLY A 331 -13.45 14.79 9.74
N CYS A 332 -12.93 13.63 9.33
CA CYS A 332 -11.83 13.53 8.36
C CYS A 332 -12.19 13.86 6.89
N GLY A 333 -13.45 14.25 6.60
CA GLY A 333 -13.89 14.49 5.22
C GLY A 333 -14.34 13.23 4.48
N ALA A 334 -14.80 12.21 5.22
CA ALA A 334 -15.36 10.98 4.67
C ALA A 334 -16.73 10.66 5.28
N LEU A 335 -17.58 9.99 4.51
CA LEU A 335 -18.74 9.26 5.00
C LEU A 335 -18.33 7.80 5.22
N VAL A 336 -18.32 7.38 6.48
CA VAL A 336 -18.04 6.00 6.87
C VAL A 336 -19.36 5.27 7.02
N VAL A 337 -19.53 4.19 6.28
CA VAL A 337 -20.78 3.41 6.21
C VAL A 337 -20.49 1.92 6.36
N GLU A 338 -21.53 1.16 6.74
CA GLU A 338 -21.44 -0.29 6.80
C GLU A 338 -21.29 -0.91 5.40
N GLU A 339 -20.70 -2.09 5.32
CA GLU A 339 -20.63 -2.88 4.08
C GLU A 339 -21.99 -3.51 3.75
N GLN A 340 -22.98 -2.67 3.53
CA GLN A 340 -24.33 -3.02 3.14
C GLN A 340 -24.73 -2.21 1.91
N LEU A 341 -25.42 -2.87 0.97
CA LEU A 341 -25.74 -2.29 -0.34
C LEU A 341 -26.52 -0.96 -0.22
N GLN A 342 -27.57 -0.95 0.60
CA GLN A 342 -28.44 0.22 0.74
C GLN A 342 -27.75 1.42 1.41
N PRO A 343 -27.13 1.31 2.61
CA PRO A 343 -26.45 2.43 3.25
C PRO A 343 -25.32 2.99 2.40
N PHE A 344 -24.53 2.12 1.76
CA PHE A 344 -23.41 2.56 0.91
C PHE A 344 -23.91 3.31 -0.32
N THR A 345 -24.94 2.78 -1.00
CA THR A 345 -25.60 3.44 -2.15
C THR A 345 -26.14 4.80 -1.76
N ALA A 346 -26.88 4.89 -0.63
CA ALA A 346 -27.45 6.14 -0.17
C ALA A 346 -26.38 7.22 0.07
N ALA A 347 -25.26 6.86 0.70
CA ALA A 347 -24.14 7.79 0.93
C ALA A 347 -23.51 8.27 -0.38
N VAL A 348 -23.28 7.38 -1.35
CA VAL A 348 -22.74 7.77 -2.66
C VAL A 348 -23.70 8.69 -3.40
N VAL A 349 -25.00 8.38 -3.43
CA VAL A 349 -26.02 9.21 -4.08
C VAL A 349 -26.09 10.59 -3.40
N GLN A 350 -26.08 10.63 -2.07
CA GLN A 350 -26.10 11.88 -1.31
C GLN A 350 -24.93 12.79 -1.70
N VAL A 351 -23.70 12.27 -1.74
CA VAL A 351 -22.52 13.05 -2.16
C VAL A 351 -22.67 13.53 -3.60
N LEU A 352 -23.19 12.70 -4.53
CA LEU A 352 -23.34 13.08 -5.94
C LEU A 352 -24.42 14.12 -6.19
N GLN A 353 -25.45 14.22 -5.33
CA GLN A 353 -26.59 15.12 -5.50
C GLN A 353 -26.51 16.39 -4.65
N ASP A 354 -25.70 16.40 -3.59
CA ASP A 354 -25.56 17.53 -2.66
C ASP A 354 -24.20 18.22 -2.86
N ALA A 355 -24.18 19.28 -3.64
CA ALA A 355 -22.97 20.05 -3.93
C ALA A 355 -22.36 20.73 -2.67
N ALA A 356 -23.19 21.09 -1.71
CA ALA A 356 -22.72 21.71 -0.46
C ALA A 356 -21.99 20.66 0.40
N LEU A 357 -22.56 19.47 0.55
CA LEU A 357 -21.92 18.34 1.23
C LEU A 357 -20.62 17.92 0.52
N GLN A 358 -20.64 17.87 -0.82
CA GLN A 358 -19.45 17.52 -1.62
C GLN A 358 -18.31 18.50 -1.33
N SER A 359 -18.58 19.81 -1.32
CA SER A 359 -17.60 20.85 -1.04
C SER A 359 -17.07 20.79 0.39
N ASP A 360 -17.95 20.59 1.38
CA ASP A 360 -17.58 20.47 2.79
C ASP A 360 -16.66 19.26 3.04
N LEU A 361 -17.02 18.09 2.50
CA LEU A 361 -16.20 16.88 2.61
C LEU A 361 -14.84 17.07 1.93
N ALA A 362 -14.78 17.71 0.76
CA ALA A 362 -13.57 18.00 0.04
C ALA A 362 -12.61 18.89 0.84
N GLU A 363 -13.12 19.97 1.45
CA GLU A 363 -12.32 20.91 2.25
C GLU A 363 -11.78 20.25 3.52
N ARG A 364 -12.64 19.54 4.25
CA ARG A 364 -12.24 18.80 5.45
C ARG A 364 -11.23 17.70 5.10
N GLY A 365 -11.44 16.99 3.99
CA GLY A 365 -10.53 15.97 3.51
C GLY A 365 -9.13 16.50 3.22
N ARG A 366 -9.02 17.65 2.50
CA ARG A 366 -7.73 18.29 2.23
C ARG A 366 -7.02 18.72 3.51
N THR A 367 -7.77 19.33 4.43
CA THR A 367 -7.22 19.77 5.73
C THR A 367 -6.72 18.59 6.54
N TYR A 368 -7.50 17.50 6.59
CA TYR A 368 -7.13 16.30 7.32
C TYR A 368 -5.90 15.60 6.70
N ALA A 369 -5.86 15.45 5.38
CA ALA A 369 -4.75 14.80 4.68
C ALA A 369 -3.40 15.50 4.97
N ARG A 370 -3.38 16.82 5.15
CA ARG A 370 -2.16 17.58 5.51
C ARG A 370 -1.57 17.19 6.86
N THR A 371 -2.35 16.63 7.77
CA THR A 371 -1.85 16.14 9.07
C THR A 371 -1.06 14.82 8.93
N TRP A 372 -1.10 14.20 7.75
CA TRP A 372 -0.40 12.94 7.44
C TRP A 372 0.90 13.17 6.67
N SER A 373 1.74 14.08 7.15
CA SER A 373 3.03 14.40 6.50
C SER A 373 4.03 13.24 6.59
N SER A 374 4.59 12.85 5.46
CA SER A 374 5.64 11.83 5.39
C SER A 374 6.93 12.28 6.10
N ALA A 375 7.25 13.56 6.07
CA ALA A 375 8.43 14.10 6.77
C ALA A 375 8.35 13.92 8.30
N ILE A 376 7.14 14.05 8.90
CA ILE A 376 6.94 13.76 10.33
C ILE A 376 7.15 12.27 10.61
N MET A 377 6.62 11.41 9.76
CA MET A 377 6.77 9.96 9.94
C MET A 377 8.22 9.49 9.75
N ALA A 378 8.94 10.07 8.81
CA ALA A 378 10.37 9.78 8.62
C ALA A 378 11.22 10.21 9.82
N ARG A 379 10.92 11.36 10.46
CA ARG A 379 11.59 11.79 11.69
C ARG A 379 11.37 10.79 12.82
N ARG A 380 10.13 10.37 13.05
CA ARG A 380 9.80 9.36 14.06
C ARG A 380 10.50 8.02 13.79
N LEU A 381 10.63 7.64 12.51
CA LEU A 381 11.36 6.44 12.11
C LEU A 381 12.86 6.58 12.38
N ALA A 382 13.45 7.74 12.11
CA ALA A 382 14.85 8.02 12.43
C ALA A 382 15.12 7.97 13.94
N GLU A 383 14.22 8.53 14.75
CA GLU A 383 14.27 8.47 16.23
C GLU A 383 14.21 7.01 16.73
N LEU A 384 13.36 6.18 16.13
CA LEU A 384 13.31 4.75 16.45
C LEU A 384 14.65 4.06 16.14
N TYR A 385 15.24 4.32 14.97
CA TYR A 385 16.55 3.72 14.64
C TYR A 385 17.64 4.15 15.61
N GLU A 386 17.70 5.42 15.99
CA GLU A 386 18.67 5.89 16.99
C GLU A 386 18.47 5.21 18.35
N SER A 387 17.23 5.06 18.81
CA SER A 387 16.95 4.37 20.09
C SER A 387 17.42 2.93 20.11
N LEU A 388 17.37 2.23 18.97
CA LEU A 388 17.81 0.84 18.85
C LEU A 388 19.35 0.71 18.79
N ARG A 389 20.07 1.73 18.27
CA ARG A 389 21.52 1.75 18.27
C ARG A 389 22.11 1.95 19.66
N VAL A 390 21.46 2.75 20.50
CA VAL A 390 21.95 3.12 21.85
C VAL A 390 21.60 2.09 22.90
N SER A 391 20.62 1.21 22.67
CA SER A 391 20.18 0.21 23.65
C SER A 391 21.23 -0.89 23.86
N PRO A 392 21.75 -1.15 25.09
CA PRO A 392 22.78 -2.16 25.38
C PRO A 392 22.33 -3.62 25.18
N GLY A 393 21.18 -3.86 24.58
CA GLY A 393 20.62 -5.19 24.34
C GLY A 393 21.23 -5.95 23.15
N ALA A 394 22.07 -5.34 22.34
CA ALA A 394 22.74 -5.99 21.22
C ALA A 394 23.78 -7.08 21.65
N GLU A 395 24.24 -7.04 22.90
CA GLU A 395 25.25 -8.00 23.38
C GLU A 395 24.68 -9.36 23.89
N ARG A 396 23.35 -9.51 24.05
CA ARG A 396 22.75 -10.74 24.61
C ARG A 396 22.17 -11.73 23.59
N ALA A 397 22.32 -11.49 22.31
CA ALA A 397 21.86 -12.43 21.27
C ALA A 397 23.01 -13.28 20.65
N ILE A 398 24.18 -13.30 21.31
CA ILE A 398 25.35 -14.11 20.89
C ILE A 398 25.71 -15.07 22.06
N ALA A 399 24.78 -15.93 22.44
CA ALA A 399 25.08 -17.09 23.27
C ALA A 399 24.30 -18.29 22.76
#